data_3c9590135f78d988029ebde7d7e01a46
#
_entry.id   3c9590135f78d988029ebde7d7e01a46
#
_cell.length_a   1.000
_cell.length_b   1.000
_cell.length_c   1.000
_cell.angle_alpha   90.00
_cell.angle_beta   90.00
_cell.angle_gamma   90.00
#
_symmetry.space_group_name_H-M   'P 1'
#
loop_
_entity.id
_entity.type
_entity.pdbx_description
1 polymer ?
#
loop_
_entity_poly.entity_id
_entity_poly.type
_entity_poly.pdbx_seq_one_letter_code
_entity_poly.pdbx_strand_id
1 'polypeptide(L)'
;MPPQPAPPNAASDFNHLQLALQQAQHAAALGEVPVGAIITSPQGDILAQAHNRTRTTHDPCAHAEILALRAAAQRTGNHRLQDCTLYVTLEPCPMCAGAILHARLRRVIYAVADPKTGAAGSVINLFATPQLNHQTQATLFAPASAADAALQTASAALLTDFFRQRRASQAQQSQQPAQAALRDNALRPCPSRFAHIPALQALQPFSQWALLQEPPSSTPTANAAATDNTSPHAPQHPWRLHYIDTAPHQLHQPQRPTILLLHGYASYHLLWADTIAPLHQAGWRVLAPDLLGQGLSDQPKKPQQHTLHWHSSLLQQWLAQIHVTPSPQHTMLLHDSAIQLAPTLASTFPHCLTLVPTLPASPAPHTPWRTHCQHRPSFNLDTHWADTPEEQAQYAWQAPYPNPGHRAALLAPFWANPSANPPASPAASPAASPAAATGAADAASHTFFTIATPHLHNGAALRHWLRHNSNTLLAHLPTNPSSPTPPQTTS
;
A
#
# COMPACT_ATOMS: atom_id res chain seq x y z
N MET A 1 34.15 -42.38 23.91
CA MET A 1 33.69 -41.43 22.91
C MET A 1 33.59 -42.17 21.59
N PRO A 2 32.46 -42.20 20.89
CA PRO A 2 32.39 -42.72 19.55
C PRO A 2 33.30 -41.86 18.63
N PRO A 3 33.96 -42.46 17.60
CA PRO A 3 34.81 -41.72 16.71
C PRO A 3 34.04 -40.59 16.04
N GLN A 4 34.60 -39.37 16.03
CA GLN A 4 34.03 -38.29 15.26
C GLN A 4 33.98 -38.70 13.79
N PRO A 5 32.82 -38.54 13.10
CA PRO A 5 32.74 -38.83 11.69
C PRO A 5 33.72 -37.92 10.95
N ALA A 6 34.40 -38.46 9.95
CA ALA A 6 35.35 -37.74 9.14
C ALA A 6 34.75 -36.44 8.57
N PRO A 7 35.55 -35.35 8.40
CA PRO A 7 35.04 -34.12 7.79
C PRO A 7 34.49 -34.45 6.39
N PRO A 8 33.32 -33.90 6.02
CA PRO A 8 32.73 -34.17 4.73
C PRO A 8 33.70 -33.76 3.60
N ASN A 9 33.87 -34.67 2.64
CA ASN A 9 34.74 -34.50 1.49
C ASN A 9 34.11 -33.44 0.55
N ALA A 10 34.87 -32.44 0.13
CA ALA A 10 34.40 -31.37 -0.78
C ALA A 10 33.76 -31.90 -2.08
N ALA A 11 34.27 -33.04 -2.58
CA ALA A 11 33.68 -33.74 -3.74
C ALA A 11 32.23 -34.24 -3.45
N SER A 12 31.93 -34.63 -2.21
CA SER A 12 30.60 -35.06 -1.80
C SER A 12 29.63 -33.86 -1.72
N ASP A 13 30.08 -32.72 -1.24
CA ASP A 13 29.26 -31.49 -1.14
C ASP A 13 28.85 -30.99 -2.53
N PHE A 14 29.77 -30.99 -3.47
CA PHE A 14 29.50 -30.67 -4.89
C PHE A 14 28.41 -31.57 -5.48
N ASN A 15 28.55 -32.89 -5.34
CA ASN A 15 27.57 -33.83 -5.91
C ASN A 15 26.16 -33.61 -5.32
N HIS A 16 26.03 -33.37 -4.03
CA HIS A 16 24.72 -33.13 -3.40
C HIS A 16 24.13 -31.78 -3.79
N LEU A 17 24.95 -30.73 -3.93
CA LEU A 17 24.47 -29.44 -4.45
C LEU A 17 24.08 -29.53 -5.93
N GLN A 18 24.74 -30.36 -6.72
CA GLN A 18 24.33 -30.62 -8.10
C GLN A 18 22.95 -31.28 -8.17
N LEU A 19 22.66 -32.24 -7.29
CA LEU A 19 21.33 -32.84 -7.16
C LEU A 19 20.30 -31.80 -6.67
N ALA A 20 20.67 -30.92 -5.74
CA ALA A 20 19.80 -29.80 -5.31
C ALA A 20 19.50 -28.85 -6.49
N LEU A 21 20.47 -28.55 -7.35
CA LEU A 21 20.28 -27.77 -8.56
C LEU A 21 19.30 -28.43 -9.54
N GLN A 22 19.38 -29.76 -9.71
CA GLN A 22 18.40 -30.50 -10.52
C GLN A 22 16.98 -30.37 -9.96
N GLN A 23 16.82 -30.43 -8.64
CA GLN A 23 15.53 -30.17 -7.99
C GLN A 23 15.06 -28.73 -8.22
N ALA A 24 15.94 -27.72 -8.18
CA ALA A 24 15.61 -26.35 -8.49
C ALA A 24 15.18 -26.17 -9.96
N GLN A 25 15.82 -26.84 -10.90
CA GLN A 25 15.41 -26.87 -12.32
C GLN A 25 14.03 -27.49 -12.49
N HIS A 26 13.71 -28.53 -11.73
CA HIS A 26 12.39 -29.14 -11.72
C HIS A 26 11.32 -28.16 -11.18
N ALA A 27 11.62 -27.42 -10.10
CA ALA A 27 10.77 -26.35 -9.62
C ALA A 27 10.48 -25.30 -10.71
N ALA A 28 11.53 -24.84 -11.42
CA ALA A 28 11.39 -23.88 -12.51
C ALA A 28 10.44 -24.37 -13.62
N ALA A 29 10.58 -25.65 -14.02
CA ALA A 29 9.71 -26.26 -15.02
C ALA A 29 8.25 -26.31 -14.61
N LEU A 30 7.96 -26.39 -13.30
CA LEU A 30 6.61 -26.33 -12.73
C LEU A 30 6.10 -24.89 -12.48
N GLY A 31 6.91 -23.88 -12.83
CA GLY A 31 6.58 -22.47 -12.57
C GLY A 31 6.69 -22.05 -11.10
N GLU A 32 7.39 -22.86 -10.29
CA GLU A 32 7.74 -22.54 -8.91
C GLU A 32 9.07 -21.78 -8.83
N VAL A 33 9.29 -21.06 -7.72
CA VAL A 33 10.60 -20.44 -7.47
C VAL A 33 11.67 -21.52 -7.43
N PRO A 34 12.76 -21.42 -8.24
CA PRO A 34 13.70 -22.50 -8.44
C PRO A 34 14.66 -22.67 -7.26
N VAL A 35 14.18 -23.32 -6.22
CA VAL A 35 14.95 -23.74 -5.06
C VAL A 35 14.80 -25.25 -4.91
N GLY A 36 15.94 -25.93 -4.72
CA GLY A 36 16.00 -27.36 -4.48
C GLY A 36 16.83 -27.70 -3.26
N ALA A 37 16.46 -28.76 -2.58
CA ALA A 37 17.06 -29.20 -1.32
C ALA A 37 17.27 -30.72 -1.28
N ILE A 38 18.39 -31.16 -0.70
CA ILE A 38 18.76 -32.55 -0.46
C ILE A 38 19.11 -32.69 1.03
N ILE A 39 18.61 -33.74 1.68
CA ILE A 39 19.08 -34.12 3.02
C ILE A 39 19.78 -35.46 2.96
N THR A 40 20.96 -35.54 3.58
CA THR A 40 21.75 -36.77 3.69
C THR A 40 21.87 -37.23 5.13
N SER A 41 22.00 -38.53 5.31
CA SER A 41 22.38 -39.17 6.57
C SER A 41 23.83 -38.82 6.96
N PRO A 42 24.27 -39.10 8.20
CA PRO A 42 25.68 -39.00 8.58
C PRO A 42 26.63 -39.84 7.72
N GLN A 43 26.12 -40.89 7.10
CA GLN A 43 26.89 -41.80 6.20
C GLN A 43 26.95 -41.29 4.74
N GLY A 44 26.17 -40.21 4.44
CA GLY A 44 26.11 -39.63 3.08
C GLY A 44 24.94 -40.15 2.23
N ASP A 45 24.09 -41.04 2.77
CA ASP A 45 22.95 -41.56 2.03
C ASP A 45 21.87 -40.46 1.89
N ILE A 46 21.29 -40.36 0.71
CA ILE A 46 20.21 -39.38 0.47
C ILE A 46 18.93 -39.85 1.18
N LEU A 47 18.51 -39.09 2.18
CA LEU A 47 17.26 -39.32 2.91
C LEU A 47 16.06 -38.68 2.22
N ALA A 48 16.23 -37.47 1.67
CA ALA A 48 15.17 -36.75 0.98
C ALA A 48 15.71 -35.83 -0.11
N GLN A 49 14.87 -35.60 -1.12
CA GLN A 49 15.06 -34.62 -2.18
C GLN A 49 13.75 -33.86 -2.35
N ALA A 50 13.82 -32.56 -2.47
CA ALA A 50 12.63 -31.71 -2.61
C ALA A 50 12.95 -30.42 -3.36
N HIS A 51 11.89 -29.79 -3.85
CA HIS A 51 11.91 -28.48 -4.49
C HIS A 51 10.71 -27.67 -4.02
N ASN A 52 10.74 -26.36 -4.22
CA ASN A 52 9.60 -25.50 -3.87
C ASN A 52 8.31 -25.93 -4.57
N ARG A 53 7.21 -25.87 -3.81
CA ARG A 53 5.84 -26.18 -4.29
C ARG A 53 4.79 -25.22 -3.76
N THR A 54 5.17 -24.01 -3.37
CA THR A 54 4.28 -23.04 -2.71
C THR A 54 3.06 -22.71 -3.53
N ARG A 55 3.18 -22.61 -4.85
CA ARG A 55 2.09 -22.29 -5.75
C ARG A 55 1.23 -23.50 -6.10
N THR A 56 1.85 -24.64 -6.40
CA THR A 56 1.16 -25.86 -6.82
C THR A 56 0.36 -26.48 -5.67
N THR A 57 0.80 -26.32 -4.44
CA THR A 57 0.12 -26.87 -3.26
C THR A 57 -0.69 -25.81 -2.50
N HIS A 58 -0.64 -24.53 -2.90
CA HIS A 58 -1.24 -23.41 -2.16
C HIS A 58 -0.80 -23.36 -0.68
N ASP A 59 0.44 -23.78 -0.40
CA ASP A 59 1.03 -23.80 0.94
C ASP A 59 2.19 -22.80 1.00
N PRO A 60 2.07 -21.70 1.77
CA PRO A 60 3.14 -20.70 1.88
C PRO A 60 4.41 -21.24 2.53
N CYS A 61 4.33 -22.37 3.23
CA CYS A 61 5.45 -23.03 3.89
C CYS A 61 6.10 -24.14 3.04
N ALA A 62 5.60 -24.43 1.83
CA ALA A 62 6.12 -25.49 0.98
C ALA A 62 7.43 -25.10 0.28
N HIS A 63 8.42 -24.62 1.04
CA HIS A 63 9.78 -24.41 0.59
C HIS A 63 10.52 -25.74 0.49
N ALA A 64 11.52 -25.81 -0.39
CA ALA A 64 12.30 -27.01 -0.64
C ALA A 64 12.87 -27.63 0.66
N GLU A 65 13.41 -26.79 1.54
CA GLU A 65 13.98 -27.19 2.81
C GLU A 65 12.91 -27.82 3.74
N ILE A 66 11.73 -27.18 3.84
CA ILE A 66 10.63 -27.68 4.68
C ILE A 66 10.14 -29.03 4.18
N LEU A 67 9.97 -29.17 2.86
CA LEU A 67 9.54 -30.42 2.25
C LEU A 67 10.59 -31.53 2.41
N ALA A 68 11.88 -31.21 2.25
CA ALA A 68 12.97 -32.13 2.48
C ALA A 68 13.04 -32.59 3.95
N LEU A 69 12.91 -31.66 4.91
CA LEU A 69 12.88 -31.97 6.35
C LEU A 69 11.74 -32.91 6.69
N ARG A 70 10.53 -32.66 6.18
CA ARG A 70 9.36 -33.52 6.41
C ARG A 70 9.57 -34.91 5.84
N ALA A 71 10.06 -35.03 4.59
CA ALA A 71 10.30 -36.30 3.94
C ALA A 71 11.41 -37.12 4.64
N ALA A 72 12.50 -36.47 5.04
CA ALA A 72 13.58 -37.12 5.78
C ALA A 72 13.11 -37.61 7.16
N ALA A 73 12.35 -36.79 7.88
CA ALA A 73 11.79 -37.15 9.19
C ALA A 73 10.83 -38.36 9.07
N GLN A 74 9.98 -38.38 8.05
CA GLN A 74 9.10 -39.53 7.77
C GLN A 74 9.91 -40.80 7.44
N ARG A 75 10.93 -40.69 6.60
CA ARG A 75 11.76 -41.81 6.21
C ARG A 75 12.55 -42.42 7.38
N THR A 76 13.03 -41.57 8.30
CA THR A 76 13.77 -42.00 9.48
C THR A 76 12.89 -42.38 10.67
N GLY A 77 11.60 -42.09 10.62
CA GLY A 77 10.66 -42.23 11.75
C GLY A 77 11.00 -41.33 12.94
N ASN A 78 11.74 -40.23 12.73
CA ASN A 78 12.20 -39.35 13.78
C ASN A 78 12.16 -37.89 13.32
N HIS A 79 11.55 -37.03 14.13
CA HIS A 79 11.51 -35.58 13.87
C HIS A 79 12.87 -34.90 14.08
N ARG A 80 13.81 -35.55 14.77
CA ARG A 80 15.19 -35.08 14.96
C ARG A 80 16.10 -35.75 13.95
N LEU A 81 16.67 -34.96 13.09
CA LEU A 81 17.59 -35.37 12.02
C LEU A 81 19.03 -35.08 12.47
N GLN A 82 19.40 -35.60 13.64
CA GLN A 82 20.72 -35.37 14.22
C GLN A 82 21.80 -35.90 13.29
N ASP A 83 22.90 -35.12 13.20
CA ASP A 83 24.07 -35.41 12.37
C ASP A 83 23.82 -35.44 10.84
N CYS A 84 22.57 -35.18 10.39
CA CYS A 84 22.25 -35.02 8.99
C CYS A 84 22.74 -33.68 8.43
N THR A 85 22.96 -33.65 7.10
CA THR A 85 23.34 -32.42 6.35
C THR A 85 22.25 -32.06 5.36
N LEU A 86 21.93 -30.79 5.30
CA LEU A 86 21.07 -30.18 4.27
C LEU A 86 21.95 -29.48 3.22
N TYR A 87 21.70 -29.77 1.96
CA TYR A 87 22.22 -29.05 0.81
C TYR A 87 21.10 -28.33 0.10
N VAL A 88 21.24 -27.04 -0.14
CA VAL A 88 20.20 -26.20 -0.73
C VAL A 88 20.80 -25.19 -1.72
N THR A 89 20.09 -24.90 -2.79
CA THR A 89 20.58 -23.99 -3.84
C THR A 89 20.61 -22.53 -3.43
N LEU A 90 19.83 -22.12 -2.42
CA LEU A 90 19.71 -20.74 -1.94
C LEU A 90 19.82 -20.71 -0.42
N GLU A 91 20.35 -19.64 0.13
CA GLU A 91 20.41 -19.39 1.58
C GLU A 91 19.03 -19.54 2.23
N PRO A 92 18.89 -20.33 3.30
CA PRO A 92 17.61 -20.52 3.98
C PRO A 92 17.04 -19.21 4.52
N CYS A 93 15.74 -19.00 4.34
CA CYS A 93 15.00 -17.90 4.95
C CYS A 93 14.76 -18.14 6.45
N PRO A 94 14.26 -17.15 7.24
CA PRO A 94 14.02 -17.31 8.69
C PRO A 94 13.13 -18.49 9.06
N MET A 95 12.08 -18.76 8.28
CA MET A 95 11.18 -19.90 8.49
C MET A 95 11.92 -21.23 8.35
N CYS A 96 12.69 -21.38 7.27
CA CYS A 96 13.45 -22.59 7.00
C CYS A 96 14.59 -22.77 8.01
N ALA A 97 15.31 -21.70 8.36
CA ALA A 97 16.34 -21.73 9.39
C ALA A 97 15.79 -22.17 10.75
N GLY A 98 14.63 -21.66 11.17
CA GLY A 98 13.93 -22.11 12.35
C GLY A 98 13.60 -23.61 12.33
N ALA A 99 13.05 -24.09 11.21
CA ALA A 99 12.72 -25.51 11.04
C ALA A 99 13.96 -26.41 11.06
N ILE A 100 15.06 -25.98 10.46
CA ILE A 100 16.37 -26.68 10.45
C ILE A 100 16.89 -26.83 11.90
N LEU A 101 16.86 -25.77 12.70
CA LEU A 101 17.26 -25.79 14.10
C LEU A 101 16.38 -26.71 14.94
N HIS A 102 15.05 -26.69 14.72
CA HIS A 102 14.11 -27.60 15.37
C HIS A 102 14.34 -29.07 15.01
N ALA A 103 14.67 -29.34 13.74
CA ALA A 103 15.03 -30.68 13.28
C ALA A 103 16.42 -31.14 13.77
N ARG A 104 17.20 -30.23 14.39
CA ARG A 104 18.56 -30.48 14.91
C ARG A 104 19.55 -30.98 13.86
N LEU A 105 19.49 -30.43 12.65
CA LEU A 105 20.50 -30.72 11.64
C LEU A 105 21.88 -30.26 12.13
N ARG A 106 22.89 -31.07 11.84
CA ARG A 106 24.28 -30.71 12.14
C ARG A 106 24.80 -29.60 11.23
N ARG A 107 24.47 -29.68 9.93
CA ARG A 107 25.11 -28.87 8.90
C ARG A 107 24.12 -28.43 7.82
N VAL A 108 24.29 -27.22 7.33
CA VAL A 108 23.63 -26.69 6.13
C VAL A 108 24.67 -26.13 5.19
N ILE A 109 24.60 -26.53 3.90
CA ILE A 109 25.42 -25.95 2.85
C ILE A 109 24.49 -25.36 1.81
N TYR A 110 24.67 -24.07 1.52
CA TYR A 110 23.90 -23.36 0.52
C TYR A 110 24.79 -22.82 -0.60
N ALA A 111 24.31 -22.91 -1.86
CA ALA A 111 25.09 -22.53 -3.02
C ALA A 111 25.19 -21.02 -3.23
N VAL A 112 24.11 -20.28 -2.95
CA VAL A 112 23.99 -18.83 -3.22
C VAL A 112 23.43 -18.11 -2.01
N ALA A 113 24.00 -16.95 -1.66
CA ALA A 113 23.50 -16.07 -0.62
C ALA A 113 22.19 -15.37 -1.06
N ASP A 114 21.27 -15.11 -0.11
CA ASP A 114 20.04 -14.35 -0.37
C ASP A 114 20.06 -12.99 0.35
N PRO A 115 20.42 -11.90 -0.35
CA PRO A 115 20.49 -10.57 0.27
C PRO A 115 19.13 -9.99 0.64
N LYS A 116 18.01 -10.66 0.32
CA LYS A 116 16.66 -10.17 0.61
C LYS A 116 16.04 -10.81 1.83
N THR A 117 16.22 -12.12 2.01
CA THR A 117 15.57 -12.91 3.06
C THR A 117 16.48 -13.93 3.73
N GLY A 118 17.76 -13.97 3.43
CA GLY A 118 18.70 -14.95 3.96
C GLY A 118 18.87 -14.88 5.48
N ALA A 119 18.89 -16.02 6.14
CA ALA A 119 18.98 -16.12 7.59
C ALA A 119 20.26 -16.84 8.09
N ALA A 120 21.26 -17.01 7.21
CA ALA A 120 22.58 -17.55 7.52
C ALA A 120 23.70 -16.49 7.44
N GLY A 121 23.34 -15.20 7.49
CA GLY A 121 24.30 -14.09 7.52
C GLY A 121 24.02 -12.96 6.53
N SER A 122 23.20 -13.18 5.50
CA SER A 122 22.92 -12.12 4.52
C SER A 122 22.02 -11.00 5.05
N VAL A 123 20.96 -11.32 5.78
CA VAL A 123 20.03 -10.34 6.39
C VAL A 123 20.03 -10.46 7.90
N ILE A 124 19.85 -11.66 8.42
CA ILE A 124 19.97 -12.03 9.83
C ILE A 124 20.81 -13.29 9.94
N ASN A 125 21.29 -13.64 11.12
CA ASN A 125 21.99 -14.89 11.35
C ASN A 125 21.39 -15.67 12.52
N LEU A 126 20.42 -16.54 12.22
CA LEU A 126 19.80 -17.41 13.21
C LEU A 126 20.75 -18.52 13.67
N PHE A 127 21.64 -18.98 12.80
CA PHE A 127 22.57 -20.07 13.11
C PHE A 127 23.73 -19.64 14.01
N ALA A 128 23.99 -18.33 14.12
CA ALA A 128 24.98 -17.77 15.03
C ALA A 128 24.39 -17.28 16.37
N THR A 129 23.13 -17.60 16.67
CA THR A 129 22.42 -17.16 17.88
C THR A 129 22.64 -18.17 19.02
N PRO A 130 23.51 -17.90 20.01
CA PRO A 130 23.92 -18.89 21.01
C PRO A 130 22.82 -19.28 22.01
N GLN A 131 21.77 -18.44 22.09
CA GLN A 131 20.60 -18.67 22.97
C GLN A 131 19.67 -19.78 22.46
N LEU A 132 19.82 -20.19 21.19
CA LEU A 132 18.99 -21.24 20.64
C LEU A 132 19.46 -22.64 21.11
N ASN A 133 18.49 -23.52 21.34
CA ASN A 133 18.71 -24.85 21.95
C ASN A 133 19.56 -25.80 21.09
N HIS A 134 19.77 -25.49 19.82
CA HIS A 134 20.60 -26.27 18.92
C HIS A 134 21.43 -25.34 18.04
N GLN A 135 22.67 -25.74 17.79
CA GLN A 135 23.60 -25.01 16.94
C GLN A 135 23.85 -25.81 15.66
N THR A 136 23.37 -25.31 14.54
CA THR A 136 23.61 -25.87 13.20
C THR A 136 24.71 -25.08 12.52
N GLN A 137 25.69 -25.73 11.95
CA GLN A 137 26.71 -25.07 11.15
C GLN A 137 26.17 -24.76 9.75
N ALA A 138 25.87 -23.49 9.46
CA ALA A 138 25.46 -23.03 8.13
C ALA A 138 26.67 -22.42 7.39
N THR A 139 26.91 -22.87 6.16
CA THR A 139 28.10 -22.48 5.39
C THR A 139 27.72 -22.21 3.94
N LEU A 140 28.14 -21.07 3.40
CA LEU A 140 28.13 -20.83 1.96
C LEU A 140 29.14 -21.77 1.29
N PHE A 141 28.72 -22.46 0.24
CA PHE A 141 29.62 -23.34 -0.54
C PHE A 141 30.77 -22.53 -1.13
N ALA A 142 32.00 -22.89 -0.79
CA ALA A 142 33.19 -22.22 -1.29
C ALA A 142 33.74 -23.04 -2.50
N PRO A 143 33.74 -22.47 -3.71
CA PRO A 143 34.22 -23.16 -4.88
C PRO A 143 35.72 -23.39 -4.80
N ALA A 144 36.15 -24.64 -4.90
CA ALA A 144 37.55 -25.05 -4.95
C ALA A 144 38.03 -25.37 -6.38
N SER A 145 37.08 -25.47 -7.32
CA SER A 145 37.34 -25.80 -8.73
C SER A 145 36.48 -24.93 -9.68
N ALA A 146 36.82 -24.96 -10.97
CA ALA A 146 36.00 -24.31 -12.00
C ALA A 146 34.59 -24.94 -12.10
N ALA A 147 34.43 -26.23 -11.81
CA ALA A 147 33.14 -26.91 -11.77
C ALA A 147 32.28 -26.42 -10.61
N ASP A 148 32.87 -26.20 -9.43
CA ASP A 148 32.16 -25.64 -8.26
C ASP A 148 31.68 -24.23 -8.52
N ALA A 149 32.50 -23.37 -9.13
CA ALA A 149 32.14 -22.01 -9.51
C ALA A 149 31.00 -21.99 -10.57
N ALA A 150 31.04 -22.93 -11.51
CA ALA A 150 30.00 -23.12 -12.52
C ALA A 150 28.66 -23.50 -11.87
N LEU A 151 28.65 -24.36 -10.86
CA LEU A 151 27.44 -24.76 -10.12
C LEU A 151 26.80 -23.55 -9.37
N GLN A 152 27.63 -22.75 -8.69
CA GLN A 152 27.14 -21.53 -8.04
C GLN A 152 26.54 -20.55 -9.05
N THR A 153 27.24 -20.32 -10.15
CA THR A 153 26.79 -19.45 -11.23
C THR A 153 25.48 -19.96 -11.83
N ALA A 154 25.34 -21.26 -12.07
CA ALA A 154 24.11 -21.85 -12.58
C ALA A 154 22.94 -21.71 -11.59
N SER A 155 23.17 -21.88 -10.29
CA SER A 155 22.17 -21.69 -9.26
C SER A 155 21.65 -20.23 -9.19
N ALA A 156 22.57 -19.26 -9.25
CA ALA A 156 22.22 -17.83 -9.26
C ALA A 156 21.52 -17.42 -10.57
N ALA A 157 22.00 -17.91 -11.72
CA ALA A 157 21.41 -17.64 -13.02
C ALA A 157 19.98 -18.18 -13.12
N LEU A 158 19.74 -19.40 -12.65
CA LEU A 158 18.41 -20.03 -12.68
C LEU A 158 17.36 -19.18 -11.94
N LEU A 159 17.68 -18.64 -10.76
CA LEU A 159 16.83 -17.72 -10.01
C LEU A 159 16.59 -16.40 -10.77
N THR A 160 17.67 -15.79 -11.26
CA THR A 160 17.62 -14.52 -11.98
C THR A 160 16.77 -14.63 -13.24
N ASP A 161 16.98 -15.69 -14.02
CA ASP A 161 16.28 -15.94 -15.28
C ASP A 161 14.80 -16.24 -15.05
N PHE A 162 14.48 -17.04 -14.04
CA PHE A 162 13.10 -17.30 -13.65
C PHE A 162 12.33 -16.00 -13.36
N PHE A 163 12.88 -15.12 -12.54
CA PHE A 163 12.22 -13.85 -12.22
C PHE A 163 12.21 -12.88 -13.42
N ARG A 164 13.22 -12.94 -14.29
CA ARG A 164 13.25 -12.16 -15.54
C ARG A 164 12.15 -12.63 -16.50
N GLN A 165 12.04 -13.94 -16.73
CA GLN A 165 11.01 -14.53 -17.58
C GLN A 165 9.60 -14.26 -17.03
N ARG A 166 9.42 -14.37 -15.72
CA ARG A 166 8.14 -14.09 -15.08
C ARG A 166 7.71 -12.64 -15.27
N ARG A 167 8.64 -11.68 -15.13
CA ARG A 167 8.37 -10.27 -15.43
C ARG A 167 8.05 -10.06 -16.92
N ALA A 168 8.77 -10.69 -17.81
CA ALA A 168 8.52 -10.62 -19.25
C ALA A 168 7.14 -11.21 -19.62
N SER A 169 6.79 -12.37 -19.07
CA SER A 169 5.46 -12.99 -19.30
C SER A 169 4.31 -12.14 -18.74
N GLN A 170 4.50 -11.52 -17.58
CA GLN A 170 3.54 -10.56 -17.03
C GLN A 170 3.40 -9.33 -17.94
N ALA A 171 4.50 -8.83 -18.48
CA ALA A 171 4.49 -7.73 -19.46
C ALA A 171 3.79 -8.11 -20.77
N GLN A 172 3.94 -9.33 -21.25
CA GLN A 172 3.25 -9.83 -22.46
C GLN A 172 1.75 -10.09 -22.24
N GLN A 173 1.37 -10.63 -21.07
CA GLN A 173 -0.04 -10.79 -20.69
C GLN A 173 -0.75 -9.45 -20.50
N SER A 174 0.00 -8.38 -20.24
CA SER A 174 -0.50 -7.02 -20.13
C SER A 174 -0.77 -6.34 -21.49
N GLN A 175 -0.54 -7.01 -22.63
CA GLN A 175 -0.86 -6.49 -23.96
C GLN A 175 -2.33 -6.76 -24.41
N GLN A 176 -3.18 -7.33 -23.56
CA GLN A 176 -4.62 -7.34 -23.84
C GLN A 176 -5.20 -5.95 -23.63
N PRO A 177 -5.94 -5.41 -24.62
CA PRO A 177 -6.36 -4.00 -24.59
C PRO A 177 -7.34 -3.74 -23.45
N ALA A 178 -7.14 -2.63 -22.78
CA ALA A 178 -8.00 -1.96 -21.80
C ALA A 178 -7.93 -2.37 -20.31
N GLN A 179 -7.38 -3.51 -19.92
CA GLN A 179 -7.17 -3.84 -18.48
C GLN A 179 -5.69 -3.91 -18.05
N ALA A 180 -4.78 -3.75 -19.00
CA ALA A 180 -3.42 -4.23 -18.86
C ALA A 180 -2.36 -3.17 -18.51
N ALA A 181 -2.69 -1.92 -18.53
CA ALA A 181 -1.68 -0.87 -18.46
C ALA A 181 -1.55 -0.23 -17.07
N LEU A 182 -1.38 -1.03 -16.04
CA LEU A 182 -1.12 -0.53 -14.69
C LEU A 182 0.39 -0.41 -14.44
N ARG A 183 0.84 0.69 -13.86
CA ARG A 183 2.25 0.98 -13.65
C ARG A 183 2.96 -0.07 -12.80
N ASP A 184 4.09 -0.59 -13.25
CA ASP A 184 4.95 -1.51 -12.50
C ASP A 184 5.49 -0.89 -11.20
N ASN A 185 5.48 0.44 -11.07
CA ASN A 185 5.95 1.19 -9.91
C ASN A 185 4.86 1.53 -8.89
N ALA A 186 3.62 1.10 -9.11
CA ALA A 186 2.55 1.28 -8.15
C ALA A 186 2.33 0.00 -7.34
N LEU A 187 2.14 0.15 -6.03
CA LEU A 187 1.61 -0.90 -5.19
C LEU A 187 0.09 -0.87 -5.31
N ARG A 188 -0.52 -2.02 -5.50
CA ARG A 188 -1.98 -2.15 -5.51
C ARG A 188 -2.45 -2.41 -4.09
N PRO A 189 -3.51 -1.73 -3.63
CA PRO A 189 -4.18 -2.09 -2.40
C PRO A 189 -4.58 -3.56 -2.44
N CYS A 190 -4.51 -4.23 -1.29
CA CYS A 190 -4.95 -5.62 -1.17
C CYS A 190 -6.48 -5.65 -0.94
N PRO A 191 -7.31 -6.05 -1.91
CA PRO A 191 -8.77 -5.95 -1.79
C PRO A 191 -9.34 -6.72 -0.60
N SER A 192 -8.74 -7.84 -0.23
CA SER A 192 -9.19 -8.65 0.91
C SER A 192 -9.11 -7.92 2.25
N ARG A 193 -8.26 -6.91 2.38
CA ARG A 193 -8.14 -6.10 3.60
C ARG A 193 -9.31 -5.14 3.81
N PHE A 194 -10.06 -4.83 2.75
CA PHE A 194 -11.21 -3.94 2.79
C PHE A 194 -12.54 -4.71 2.79
N ALA A 195 -12.52 -5.98 2.42
CA ALA A 195 -13.72 -6.78 2.16
C ALA A 195 -14.64 -6.97 3.37
N HIS A 196 -14.10 -6.87 4.58
CA HIS A 196 -14.86 -7.07 5.83
C HIS A 196 -15.13 -5.79 6.62
N ILE A 197 -14.94 -4.63 6.00
CA ILE A 197 -15.26 -3.33 6.63
C ILE A 197 -16.71 -2.98 6.26
N PRO A 198 -17.71 -3.05 7.20
CA PRO A 198 -19.12 -2.89 6.87
C PRO A 198 -19.43 -1.52 6.24
N ALA A 199 -18.81 -0.45 6.71
CA ALA A 199 -19.00 0.89 6.18
C ALA A 199 -18.60 0.99 4.69
N LEU A 200 -17.56 0.28 4.26
CA LEU A 200 -17.15 0.22 2.85
C LEU A 200 -18.05 -0.68 2.01
N GLN A 201 -18.57 -1.76 2.59
CA GLN A 201 -19.57 -2.61 1.90
C GLN A 201 -20.82 -1.81 1.57
N ALA A 202 -21.30 -0.95 2.46
CA ALA A 202 -22.44 -0.08 2.22
C ALA A 202 -22.19 0.92 1.07
N LEU A 203 -20.95 1.31 0.83
CA LEU A 203 -20.58 2.23 -0.25
C LEU A 203 -20.26 1.54 -1.58
N GLN A 204 -20.16 0.22 -1.59
CA GLN A 204 -19.81 -0.56 -2.78
C GLN A 204 -20.63 -0.22 -4.03
N PRO A 205 -21.97 0.00 -3.98
CA PRO A 205 -22.76 0.37 -5.14
C PRO A 205 -22.33 1.68 -5.82
N PHE A 206 -21.65 2.56 -5.09
CA PHE A 206 -21.17 3.87 -5.55
C PHE A 206 -19.68 3.88 -5.89
N SER A 207 -18.99 2.76 -5.71
CA SER A 207 -17.55 2.61 -5.95
C SER A 207 -17.23 2.63 -7.45
N GLN A 208 -16.31 3.50 -7.84
CA GLN A 208 -15.90 3.72 -9.22
C GLN A 208 -14.37 3.77 -9.35
N TRP A 209 -13.89 3.66 -10.59
CA TRP A 209 -12.47 3.73 -10.91
C TRP A 209 -12.22 4.64 -12.11
N ALA A 210 -11.17 5.47 -12.01
CA ALA A 210 -10.66 6.27 -13.12
C ALA A 210 -9.21 5.88 -13.44
N LEU A 211 -8.83 6.00 -14.71
CA LEU A 211 -7.47 5.81 -15.20
C LEU A 211 -6.88 7.17 -15.56
N LEU A 212 -5.86 7.62 -14.83
CA LEU A 212 -5.27 8.95 -14.95
C LEU A 212 -3.86 8.86 -15.54
N GLN A 213 -3.56 9.75 -16.46
CA GLN A 213 -2.22 9.84 -17.05
C GLN A 213 -1.25 10.62 -16.13
N GLU A 214 0.04 10.32 -16.23
CA GLU A 214 1.06 11.09 -15.53
C GLU A 214 1.00 12.54 -15.97
N PRO A 215 0.89 13.49 -15.03
CA PRO A 215 1.03 14.90 -15.39
C PRO A 215 2.42 15.20 -15.95
N PRO A 216 2.56 16.15 -16.88
CA PRO A 216 3.88 16.61 -17.34
C PRO A 216 4.70 17.11 -16.14
N SER A 217 6.00 16.78 -16.10
CA SER A 217 6.87 17.24 -15.03
C SER A 217 7.04 18.76 -15.08
N SER A 218 6.78 19.45 -13.97
CA SER A 218 6.90 20.91 -13.85
C SER A 218 8.35 21.42 -13.74
N THR A 219 9.34 20.54 -13.65
CA THR A 219 10.77 20.90 -13.62
C THR A 219 11.43 20.56 -14.96
N PRO A 220 11.88 21.57 -15.71
CA PRO A 220 12.89 21.34 -16.74
C PRO A 220 14.18 20.93 -15.99
N THR A 221 14.53 19.66 -16.05
CA THR A 221 15.84 19.21 -15.58
C THR A 221 16.90 19.83 -16.49
N ALA A 222 17.56 20.89 -16.00
CA ALA A 222 18.64 21.59 -16.67
C ALA A 222 19.93 20.76 -16.80
N ASN A 223 19.88 19.44 -16.69
CA ASN A 223 21.01 18.53 -16.83
C ASN A 223 20.67 17.28 -17.65
N ALA A 224 20.03 17.46 -18.79
CA ALA A 224 19.96 16.41 -19.82
C ALA A 224 20.92 16.76 -20.98
N ALA A 225 22.19 17.00 -20.65
CA ALA A 225 23.26 16.96 -21.63
C ALA A 225 24.11 15.72 -21.40
N ALA A 226 24.05 14.81 -22.41
CA ALA A 226 24.96 13.70 -22.67
C ALA A 226 25.01 12.57 -21.64
N THR A 227 24.18 11.57 -21.81
CA THR A 227 24.46 10.13 -21.98
C THR A 227 23.16 9.37 -21.75
N ASP A 228 22.46 9.01 -22.74
CA ASP A 228 22.06 7.64 -23.00
C ASP A 228 20.97 7.58 -24.09
N ASN A 229 21.20 6.73 -25.05
CA ASN A 229 20.32 6.44 -26.17
C ASN A 229 19.16 5.56 -25.68
N THR A 230 18.23 6.11 -24.87
CA THR A 230 16.98 5.46 -24.52
C THR A 230 15.85 6.12 -25.28
N SER A 231 15.17 5.31 -26.09
CA SER A 231 14.01 5.65 -26.91
C SER A 231 13.04 6.63 -26.23
N PRO A 232 12.59 7.68 -26.94
CA PRO A 232 11.52 8.53 -26.47
C PRO A 232 10.21 7.72 -26.41
N HIS A 233 9.54 7.76 -25.27
CA HIS A 233 8.18 7.26 -25.04
C HIS A 233 8.01 5.74 -24.89
N ALA A 234 8.50 5.17 -23.81
CA ALA A 234 7.77 4.04 -23.22
C ALA A 234 6.36 4.56 -22.85
N PRO A 235 5.27 3.87 -23.25
CA PRO A 235 3.92 4.28 -22.89
C PRO A 235 3.81 4.34 -21.36
N GLN A 236 3.56 5.53 -20.83
CA GLN A 236 3.40 5.71 -19.40
C GLN A 236 2.05 5.09 -19.02
N HIS A 237 2.08 4.04 -18.22
CA HIS A 237 0.87 3.37 -17.78
C HIS A 237 0.03 4.29 -16.87
N PRO A 238 -1.32 4.29 -17.00
CA PRO A 238 -2.18 5.14 -16.21
C PRO A 238 -2.20 4.73 -14.75
N TRP A 239 -2.49 5.72 -13.86
CA TRP A 239 -2.77 5.51 -12.46
C TRP A 239 -4.23 5.18 -12.23
N ARG A 240 -4.55 4.21 -11.37
CA ARG A 240 -5.91 3.96 -10.94
C ARG A 240 -6.26 4.82 -9.76
N LEU A 241 -7.28 5.64 -9.89
CA LEU A 241 -7.91 6.38 -8.81
C LEU A 241 -9.24 5.70 -8.47
N HIS A 242 -9.40 5.31 -7.22
CA HIS A 242 -10.68 4.90 -6.68
C HIS A 242 -11.47 6.11 -6.20
N TYR A 243 -12.79 6.11 -6.39
CA TYR A 243 -13.66 7.16 -5.87
C TYR A 243 -15.09 6.66 -5.65
N ILE A 244 -15.81 7.32 -4.78
CA ILE A 244 -17.26 7.17 -4.63
C ILE A 244 -17.95 8.22 -5.49
N ASP A 245 -18.95 7.81 -6.26
CA ASP A 245 -19.85 8.69 -7.02
C ASP A 245 -21.28 8.19 -6.87
N THR A 246 -22.13 8.97 -6.22
CA THR A 246 -23.53 8.58 -5.97
C THR A 246 -24.44 8.77 -7.16
N ALA A 247 -23.94 9.33 -8.29
CA ALA A 247 -24.75 9.53 -9.51
C ALA A 247 -23.89 9.41 -10.80
N PRO A 248 -23.19 8.28 -11.05
CA PRO A 248 -22.21 8.14 -12.12
C PRO A 248 -22.77 8.19 -13.55
N HIS A 249 -24.06 7.97 -13.74
CA HIS A 249 -24.68 7.81 -15.07
C HIS A 249 -25.51 9.02 -15.55
N GLN A 250 -25.44 10.16 -14.87
CA GLN A 250 -26.29 11.31 -15.19
C GLN A 250 -25.65 12.30 -16.18
N LEU A 251 -25.05 11.79 -17.26
CA LEU A 251 -24.42 12.62 -18.30
C LEU A 251 -25.36 13.56 -19.06
N HIS A 252 -26.69 13.37 -18.95
CA HIS A 252 -27.70 14.11 -19.72
C HIS A 252 -28.78 14.79 -18.86
N GLN A 253 -28.65 14.80 -17.54
CA GLN A 253 -29.61 15.52 -16.66
C GLN A 253 -29.05 16.91 -16.28
N PRO A 254 -29.93 17.89 -15.99
CA PRO A 254 -29.47 19.18 -15.47
C PRO A 254 -28.56 18.98 -14.28
N GLN A 255 -27.46 19.74 -14.25
CA GLN A 255 -26.36 19.56 -13.30
C GLN A 255 -26.89 19.54 -11.87
N ARG A 256 -26.90 18.38 -11.26
CA ARG A 256 -27.17 18.30 -9.82
C ARG A 256 -26.08 19.02 -9.06
N PRO A 257 -26.41 19.74 -7.99
CA PRO A 257 -25.40 20.29 -7.10
C PRO A 257 -24.48 19.16 -6.64
N THR A 258 -23.19 19.34 -6.84
CA THR A 258 -22.18 18.32 -6.55
C THR A 258 -21.39 18.73 -5.32
N ILE A 259 -21.19 17.80 -4.41
CA ILE A 259 -20.29 17.96 -3.28
C ILE A 259 -19.08 17.05 -3.41
N LEU A 260 -17.89 17.64 -3.34
CA LEU A 260 -16.62 16.95 -3.34
C LEU A 260 -16.12 16.79 -1.91
N LEU A 261 -15.95 15.57 -1.44
CA LEU A 261 -15.44 15.24 -0.12
C LEU A 261 -13.98 14.83 -0.20
N LEU A 262 -13.05 15.70 0.19
CA LEU A 262 -11.62 15.39 0.17
C LEU A 262 -11.13 15.01 1.57
N HIS A 263 -10.68 13.78 1.67
CA HIS A 263 -10.01 13.30 2.87
C HIS A 263 -8.63 13.93 3.01
N GLY A 264 -8.10 13.91 4.21
CA GLY A 264 -6.78 14.45 4.52
C GLY A 264 -5.69 13.39 4.63
N TYR A 265 -4.65 13.80 5.37
CA TYR A 265 -3.48 13.00 5.64
C TYR A 265 -3.83 11.71 6.40
N ALA A 266 -3.28 10.59 5.92
CA ALA A 266 -3.45 9.27 6.54
C ALA A 266 -4.91 8.82 6.69
N SER A 267 -5.80 9.27 5.79
CA SER A 267 -7.19 8.86 5.73
C SER A 267 -7.62 8.55 4.29
N TYR A 268 -8.85 8.17 4.07
CA TYR A 268 -9.42 7.85 2.78
C TYR A 268 -10.96 7.98 2.83
N HIS A 269 -11.69 7.63 1.76
CA HIS A 269 -13.14 7.84 1.70
C HIS A 269 -13.92 7.26 2.90
N LEU A 270 -13.37 6.31 3.65
CA LEU A 270 -13.95 5.82 4.91
C LEU A 270 -14.22 6.97 5.91
N LEU A 271 -13.44 8.06 5.87
CA LEU A 271 -13.69 9.25 6.69
C LEU A 271 -15.11 9.78 6.52
N TRP A 272 -15.63 9.68 5.30
CA TRP A 272 -16.92 10.25 4.90
C TRP A 272 -18.06 9.22 4.86
N ALA A 273 -17.81 7.97 5.23
CA ALA A 273 -18.79 6.88 5.03
C ALA A 273 -20.18 7.20 5.62
N ASP A 274 -20.23 7.78 6.83
CA ASP A 274 -21.49 8.11 7.49
C ASP A 274 -22.13 9.42 6.96
N THR A 275 -21.39 10.20 6.17
CA THR A 275 -21.84 11.49 5.61
C THR A 275 -22.40 11.34 4.20
N ILE A 276 -21.92 10.34 3.43
CA ILE A 276 -22.27 10.16 2.02
C ILE A 276 -23.76 9.90 1.82
N ALA A 277 -24.36 8.99 2.59
CA ALA A 277 -25.75 8.63 2.44
C ALA A 277 -26.71 9.80 2.79
N PRO A 278 -26.57 10.53 3.89
CA PRO A 278 -27.37 11.72 4.18
C PRO A 278 -27.27 12.82 3.10
N LEU A 279 -26.07 13.09 2.57
CA LEU A 279 -25.89 14.07 1.50
C LEU A 279 -26.58 13.63 0.20
N HIS A 280 -26.46 12.35 -0.14
CA HIS A 280 -27.13 11.80 -1.31
C HIS A 280 -28.66 11.87 -1.18
N GLN A 281 -29.19 11.53 -0.02
CA GLN A 281 -30.64 11.64 0.28
C GLN A 281 -31.14 13.08 0.20
N ALA A 282 -30.29 14.05 0.57
CA ALA A 282 -30.57 15.48 0.44
C ALA A 282 -30.45 16.00 -1.02
N GLY A 283 -30.25 15.10 -2.00
CA GLY A 283 -30.25 15.42 -3.43
C GLY A 283 -28.89 15.82 -4.02
N TRP A 284 -27.80 15.71 -3.26
CA TRP A 284 -26.45 15.99 -3.76
C TRP A 284 -25.89 14.81 -4.56
N ARG A 285 -25.16 15.11 -5.64
CA ARG A 285 -24.18 14.17 -6.16
C ARG A 285 -22.95 14.23 -5.27
N VAL A 286 -22.58 13.13 -4.67
CA VAL A 286 -21.43 13.07 -3.74
C VAL A 286 -20.26 12.40 -4.44
N LEU A 287 -19.13 13.08 -4.45
CA LEU A 287 -17.85 12.62 -4.97
C LEU A 287 -16.85 12.51 -3.82
N ALA A 288 -16.25 11.33 -3.62
CA ALA A 288 -15.24 11.14 -2.58
C ALA A 288 -14.09 10.28 -3.13
N PRO A 289 -13.05 10.92 -3.72
CA PRO A 289 -11.88 10.21 -4.24
C PRO A 289 -10.95 9.78 -3.12
N ASP A 290 -10.29 8.65 -3.32
CA ASP A 290 -9.09 8.28 -2.59
C ASP A 290 -7.87 8.87 -3.29
N LEU A 291 -7.18 9.80 -2.66
CA LEU A 291 -5.96 10.37 -3.23
C LEU A 291 -4.94 9.26 -3.49
N LEU A 292 -4.21 9.34 -4.61
CA LEU A 292 -3.18 8.35 -4.92
C LEU A 292 -2.19 8.20 -3.76
N GLY A 293 -1.89 6.96 -3.42
CA GLY A 293 -1.11 6.62 -2.23
C GLY A 293 -1.95 6.40 -0.98
N GLN A 294 -3.28 6.51 -1.07
CA GLN A 294 -4.19 6.30 0.05
C GLN A 294 -5.42 5.49 -0.40
N GLY A 295 -6.14 4.92 0.57
CA GLY A 295 -7.36 4.16 0.32
C GLY A 295 -7.20 3.00 -0.65
N LEU A 296 -8.15 2.86 -1.56
CA LEU A 296 -8.16 1.83 -2.61
C LEU A 296 -7.40 2.24 -3.88
N SER A 297 -6.98 3.51 -4.00
CA SER A 297 -6.20 4.00 -5.15
C SER A 297 -4.81 3.37 -5.23
N ASP A 298 -4.19 3.41 -6.42
CA ASP A 298 -2.81 2.96 -6.60
C ASP A 298 -1.85 3.70 -5.65
N GLN A 299 -0.82 3.00 -5.20
CA GLN A 299 0.12 3.47 -4.17
C GLN A 299 1.52 3.66 -4.76
N PRO A 300 1.85 4.83 -5.33
CA PRO A 300 3.20 5.14 -5.80
C PRO A 300 4.24 4.99 -4.69
N LYS A 301 5.37 4.32 -5.01
CA LYS A 301 6.38 3.93 -4.02
C LYS A 301 7.32 5.05 -3.60
N LYS A 302 7.41 6.13 -4.38
CA LYS A 302 8.38 7.21 -4.16
C LYS A 302 7.72 8.39 -3.45
N PRO A 303 8.09 8.74 -2.21
CA PRO A 303 7.50 9.89 -1.50
C PRO A 303 7.62 11.22 -2.26
N GLN A 304 8.71 11.41 -3.01
CA GLN A 304 8.98 12.62 -3.77
C GLN A 304 8.03 12.82 -4.96
N GLN A 305 7.33 11.77 -5.41
CA GLN A 305 6.33 11.84 -6.48
C GLN A 305 5.05 12.52 -6.00
N HIS A 306 4.73 12.40 -4.72
CA HIS A 306 3.53 12.96 -4.12
C HIS A 306 3.70 14.47 -3.84
N THR A 307 3.66 15.28 -4.89
CA THR A 307 3.70 16.75 -4.79
C THR A 307 2.30 17.35 -4.88
N LEU A 308 2.14 18.59 -4.40
CA LEU A 308 0.88 19.33 -4.53
C LEU A 308 0.43 19.45 -6.00
N HIS A 309 1.36 19.84 -6.86
CA HIS A 309 1.10 19.96 -8.30
C HIS A 309 0.64 18.65 -8.92
N TRP A 310 1.30 17.55 -8.58
CA TRP A 310 0.98 16.22 -9.10
C TRP A 310 -0.43 15.77 -8.69
N HIS A 311 -0.78 15.88 -7.40
CA HIS A 311 -2.13 15.55 -6.92
C HIS A 311 -3.20 16.46 -7.50
N SER A 312 -2.94 17.77 -7.59
CA SER A 312 -3.86 18.75 -8.18
C SER A 312 -4.15 18.44 -9.63
N SER A 313 -3.11 18.18 -10.43
CA SER A 313 -3.26 17.86 -11.86
C SER A 313 -4.05 16.57 -12.09
N LEU A 314 -3.83 15.55 -11.26
CA LEU A 314 -4.59 14.30 -11.34
C LEU A 314 -6.05 14.48 -10.93
N LEU A 315 -6.34 15.27 -9.92
CA LEU A 315 -7.72 15.57 -9.54
C LEU A 315 -8.46 16.35 -10.62
N GLN A 316 -7.82 17.34 -11.25
CA GLN A 316 -8.40 18.07 -12.38
C GLN A 316 -8.67 17.14 -13.57
N GLN A 317 -7.73 16.26 -13.91
CA GLN A 317 -7.90 15.25 -14.96
C GLN A 317 -9.07 14.31 -14.65
N TRP A 318 -9.18 13.82 -13.39
CA TRP A 318 -10.27 12.99 -12.97
C TRP A 318 -11.63 13.70 -13.09
N LEU A 319 -11.76 14.94 -12.58
CA LEU A 319 -12.99 15.72 -12.69
C LEU A 319 -13.43 15.93 -14.14
N ALA A 320 -12.47 16.17 -15.04
CA ALA A 320 -12.74 16.28 -16.47
C ALA A 320 -13.24 14.95 -17.06
N GLN A 321 -12.67 13.81 -16.68
CA GLN A 321 -13.11 12.47 -17.14
C GLN A 321 -14.53 12.13 -16.72
N ILE A 322 -14.94 12.55 -15.51
CA ILE A 322 -16.29 12.30 -14.98
C ILE A 322 -17.27 13.46 -15.30
N HIS A 323 -16.85 14.35 -16.21
CA HIS A 323 -17.64 15.46 -16.73
C HIS A 323 -18.21 16.42 -15.65
N VAL A 324 -17.42 16.70 -14.60
CA VAL A 324 -17.78 17.73 -13.63
C VAL A 324 -17.34 19.09 -14.18
N THR A 325 -18.32 19.87 -14.60
CA THR A 325 -18.11 21.25 -15.11
C THR A 325 -18.30 22.26 -13.97
N PRO A 326 -17.67 23.44 -14.02
CA PRO A 326 -17.87 24.49 -13.03
C PRO A 326 -19.34 24.87 -12.84
N SER A 327 -19.78 24.99 -11.58
CA SER A 327 -21.14 25.42 -11.25
C SER A 327 -21.13 26.19 -9.93
N PRO A 328 -21.90 27.29 -9.85
CA PRO A 328 -22.04 28.06 -8.59
C PRO A 328 -22.69 27.25 -7.45
N GLN A 329 -23.30 26.12 -7.74
CA GLN A 329 -23.92 25.23 -6.74
C GLN A 329 -22.98 24.14 -6.23
N HIS A 330 -21.79 24.02 -6.81
CA HIS A 330 -20.83 23.00 -6.39
C HIS A 330 -20.11 23.41 -5.11
N THR A 331 -19.96 22.47 -4.21
CA THR A 331 -19.31 22.67 -2.91
C THR A 331 -18.21 21.62 -2.72
N MET A 332 -17.09 22.00 -2.12
CA MET A 332 -16.10 21.06 -1.60
C MET A 332 -16.10 21.10 -0.07
N LEU A 333 -16.00 19.91 0.51
CA LEU A 333 -15.82 19.71 1.95
C LEU A 333 -14.48 19.03 2.15
N LEU A 334 -13.59 19.70 2.86
CA LEU A 334 -12.20 19.27 3.01
C LEU A 334 -11.89 18.94 4.46
N HIS A 335 -11.12 17.89 4.68
CA HIS A 335 -10.32 17.80 5.88
C HIS A 335 -9.22 18.87 5.84
N ASP A 336 -8.91 19.51 6.95
CA ASP A 336 -7.96 20.64 7.04
C ASP A 336 -6.60 20.36 6.39
N SER A 337 -6.06 19.15 6.54
CA SER A 337 -4.79 18.76 5.92
C SER A 337 -4.83 18.69 4.39
N ALA A 338 -6.01 18.69 3.77
CA ALA A 338 -6.19 18.74 2.32
C ALA A 338 -6.39 20.17 1.78
N ILE A 339 -6.40 21.19 2.64
CA ILE A 339 -6.71 22.57 2.26
C ILE A 339 -5.83 23.14 1.14
N GLN A 340 -4.60 22.66 1.03
CA GLN A 340 -3.67 23.07 -0.02
C GLN A 340 -4.16 22.71 -1.44
N LEU A 341 -5.09 21.76 -1.58
CA LEU A 341 -5.70 21.39 -2.86
C LEU A 341 -6.85 22.33 -3.25
N ALA A 342 -7.42 23.07 -2.30
CA ALA A 342 -8.59 23.91 -2.53
C ALA A 342 -8.40 24.97 -3.63
N PRO A 343 -7.29 25.72 -3.69
CA PRO A 343 -7.11 26.75 -4.72
C PRO A 343 -7.18 26.22 -6.16
N THR A 344 -6.70 25.00 -6.39
CA THR A 344 -6.70 24.38 -7.74
C THR A 344 -8.06 23.87 -8.16
N LEU A 345 -8.98 23.69 -7.23
CA LEU A 345 -10.34 23.17 -7.43
C LEU A 345 -11.41 24.29 -7.35
N ALA A 346 -11.02 25.49 -6.91
CA ALA A 346 -11.94 26.60 -6.62
C ALA A 346 -12.79 27.04 -7.82
N SER A 347 -12.24 26.97 -9.05
CA SER A 347 -13.01 27.27 -10.26
C SER A 347 -14.17 26.30 -10.51
N THR A 348 -14.03 25.06 -10.09
CA THR A 348 -15.06 24.01 -10.26
C THR A 348 -16.00 23.98 -9.04
N PHE A 349 -15.48 24.25 -7.86
CA PHE A 349 -16.17 24.21 -6.58
C PHE A 349 -15.98 25.55 -5.85
N PRO A 350 -16.80 26.57 -6.14
CA PRO A 350 -16.63 27.91 -5.58
C PRO A 350 -16.91 27.99 -4.08
N HIS A 351 -17.73 27.09 -3.54
CA HIS A 351 -17.96 26.99 -2.11
C HIS A 351 -17.03 25.96 -1.48
N CYS A 352 -16.27 26.39 -0.46
CA CYS A 352 -15.33 25.55 0.26
C CYS A 352 -15.66 25.54 1.75
N LEU A 353 -15.97 24.35 2.27
CA LEU A 353 -16.13 24.09 3.69
C LEU A 353 -14.89 23.32 4.18
N THR A 354 -14.25 23.81 5.23
CA THR A 354 -13.10 23.13 5.81
C THR A 354 -13.44 22.65 7.21
N LEU A 355 -13.28 21.36 7.47
CA LEU A 355 -13.37 20.80 8.81
C LEU A 355 -11.99 20.95 9.48
N VAL A 356 -11.93 21.85 10.44
CA VAL A 356 -10.72 22.08 11.24
C VAL A 356 -10.96 21.53 12.64
N PRO A 357 -10.22 20.49 13.07
CA PRO A 357 -10.22 20.07 14.45
C PRO A 357 -9.70 21.23 15.33
N THR A 358 -10.55 21.81 16.17
CA THR A 358 -10.11 22.81 17.15
C THR A 358 -9.34 22.11 18.26
N LEU A 359 -8.03 22.35 18.30
CA LEU A 359 -7.21 21.97 19.46
C LEU A 359 -7.27 23.07 20.52
N PRO A 360 -7.25 22.73 21.83
CA PRO A 360 -7.01 23.72 22.86
C PRO A 360 -5.66 24.39 22.62
N ALA A 361 -5.55 25.67 22.85
CA ALA A 361 -4.47 26.61 22.54
C ALA A 361 -3.05 26.04 22.71
N SER A 362 -2.57 25.30 21.72
CA SER A 362 -1.18 24.88 21.59
C SER A 362 -0.65 25.39 20.26
N PRO A 363 0.57 25.92 20.20
CA PRO A 363 1.12 26.44 18.96
C PRO A 363 1.31 25.31 17.94
N ALA A 364 0.69 25.44 16.77
CA ALA A 364 0.71 24.53 15.63
C ALA A 364 0.00 23.17 15.85
N PRO A 365 -1.34 23.12 15.69
CA PRO A 365 -2.15 21.92 15.97
C PRO A 365 -1.85 20.68 15.13
N HIS A 366 -1.18 20.80 13.98
CA HIS A 366 -0.93 19.69 13.04
C HIS A 366 0.45 19.06 13.17
N THR A 367 1.38 19.74 13.82
CA THR A 367 2.78 19.29 13.94
C THR A 367 2.94 17.98 14.71
N PRO A 368 2.25 17.74 15.84
CA PRO A 368 2.49 16.52 16.63
C PRO A 368 2.11 15.22 15.92
N TRP A 369 0.94 15.16 15.29
CA TRP A 369 0.47 13.95 14.62
C TRP A 369 1.29 13.63 13.37
N ARG A 370 1.53 14.63 12.55
CA ARG A 370 2.34 14.49 11.34
C ARG A 370 3.77 14.07 11.66
N THR A 371 4.41 14.73 12.64
CA THR A 371 5.73 14.38 13.15
C THR A 371 5.74 12.97 13.73
N HIS A 372 4.72 12.60 14.48
CA HIS A 372 4.56 11.25 15.01
C HIS A 372 4.52 10.20 13.89
N CYS A 373 3.72 10.41 12.85
CA CYS A 373 3.62 9.50 11.71
C CYS A 373 4.93 9.39 10.92
N GLN A 374 5.68 10.49 10.79
CA GLN A 374 6.95 10.53 10.06
C GLN A 374 8.08 9.80 10.78
N HIS A 375 8.12 9.87 12.11
CA HIS A 375 9.23 9.33 12.90
C HIS A 375 8.99 7.92 13.46
N ARG A 376 7.77 7.39 13.37
CA ARG A 376 7.46 6.04 13.84
C ARG A 376 7.14 5.09 12.69
N PRO A 377 8.01 4.13 12.37
CA PRO A 377 7.76 3.16 11.30
C PRO A 377 6.58 2.22 11.57
N SER A 378 6.07 2.16 12.81
CA SER A 378 4.99 1.28 13.25
C SER A 378 3.88 2.04 14.00
N PHE A 379 3.39 3.16 13.44
CA PHE A 379 2.24 3.83 14.04
C PHE A 379 0.93 3.10 13.72
N ASN A 380 0.03 3.07 14.69
CA ASN A 380 -1.29 2.44 14.54
C ASN A 380 -2.32 3.51 14.16
N LEU A 381 -2.75 3.49 12.88
CA LEU A 381 -3.76 4.41 12.38
C LEU A 381 -5.14 4.16 12.98
N ASP A 382 -5.45 2.91 13.36
CA ASP A 382 -6.74 2.56 13.92
C ASP A 382 -6.94 3.19 15.29
N THR A 383 -5.90 3.33 16.10
CA THR A 383 -5.99 4.05 17.38
C THR A 383 -6.25 5.55 17.23
N HIS A 384 -5.94 6.12 16.05
CA HIS A 384 -6.16 7.54 15.78
C HIS A 384 -7.51 7.80 15.11
N TRP A 385 -7.91 6.95 14.16
CA TRP A 385 -9.06 7.18 13.29
C TRP A 385 -10.29 6.34 13.62
N ALA A 386 -10.13 5.16 14.24
CA ALA A 386 -11.26 4.30 14.54
C ALA A 386 -12.16 4.92 15.62
N ASP A 387 -13.45 5.03 15.29
CA ASP A 387 -14.47 5.61 16.17
C ASP A 387 -15.14 4.51 17.02
N THR A 388 -15.11 3.27 16.55
CA THR A 388 -15.72 2.14 17.25
C THR A 388 -14.70 1.02 17.49
N PRO A 389 -14.92 0.20 18.53
CA PRO A 389 -14.11 -1.01 18.75
C PRO A 389 -14.10 -1.96 17.55
N GLU A 390 -15.20 -2.05 16.81
CA GLU A 390 -15.33 -2.87 15.62
C GLU A 390 -14.41 -2.38 14.49
N GLU A 391 -14.36 -1.06 14.22
CA GLU A 391 -13.44 -0.47 13.25
C GLU A 391 -11.99 -0.73 13.64
N GLN A 392 -11.66 -0.65 14.94
CA GLN A 392 -10.32 -0.92 15.45
C GLN A 392 -9.96 -2.41 15.31
N ALA A 393 -10.87 -3.32 15.65
CA ALA A 393 -10.67 -4.77 15.54
C ALA A 393 -10.49 -5.22 14.08
N GLN A 394 -11.10 -4.50 13.13
CA GLN A 394 -11.01 -4.79 11.70
C GLN A 394 -9.78 -4.17 11.03
N TYR A 395 -8.97 -3.42 11.75
CA TYR A 395 -7.81 -2.69 11.20
C TYR A 395 -8.17 -1.83 9.97
N ALA A 396 -9.36 -1.19 10.01
CA ALA A 396 -9.94 -0.50 8.88
C ALA A 396 -9.03 0.61 8.33
N TRP A 397 -8.43 1.41 9.20
CA TRP A 397 -7.59 2.54 8.82
C TRP A 397 -6.18 2.14 8.38
N GLN A 398 -5.72 0.95 8.75
CA GLN A 398 -4.46 0.38 8.28
C GLN A 398 -4.60 -0.44 7.00
N ALA A 399 -5.83 -0.71 6.55
CA ALA A 399 -6.06 -1.53 5.37
C ALA A 399 -5.27 -1.07 4.13
N PRO A 400 -5.14 0.24 3.82
CA PRO A 400 -4.33 0.71 2.68
C PRO A 400 -2.83 0.46 2.83
N TYR A 401 -2.30 0.26 4.03
CA TYR A 401 -0.86 0.35 4.33
C TYR A 401 -0.27 -0.93 4.91
N PRO A 402 -0.32 -2.08 4.20
CA PRO A 402 0.12 -3.37 4.73
C PRO A 402 1.63 -3.46 4.98
N ASN A 403 2.43 -2.60 4.34
CA ASN A 403 3.88 -2.60 4.47
C ASN A 403 4.49 -1.20 4.18
N PRO A 404 5.79 -0.97 4.45
CA PRO A 404 6.43 0.33 4.25
C PRO A 404 6.30 0.91 2.83
N GLY A 405 6.28 0.06 1.78
CA GLY A 405 6.14 0.52 0.40
C GLY A 405 4.79 1.21 0.14
N HIS A 406 3.72 0.77 0.79
CA HIS A 406 2.39 1.39 0.70
C HIS A 406 2.29 2.71 1.48
N ARG A 407 3.28 3.06 2.30
CA ARG A 407 3.30 4.28 3.12
C ARG A 407 4.03 5.46 2.45
N ALA A 408 4.43 5.32 1.19
CA ALA A 408 5.20 6.37 0.51
C ALA A 408 4.49 7.72 0.50
N ALA A 409 3.18 7.75 0.27
CA ALA A 409 2.37 8.96 0.31
C ALA A 409 2.38 9.63 1.69
N LEU A 410 2.42 8.85 2.77
CA LEU A 410 2.46 9.38 4.14
C LEU A 410 3.79 10.05 4.48
N LEU A 411 4.86 9.70 3.77
CA LEU A 411 6.20 10.28 3.94
C LEU A 411 6.44 11.46 2.99
N ALA A 412 5.46 11.83 2.18
CA ALA A 412 5.61 12.84 1.15
C ALA A 412 5.84 14.24 1.72
N PRO A 413 6.76 15.03 1.15
CA PRO A 413 7.00 16.44 1.54
C PRO A 413 5.76 17.32 1.40
N PHE A 414 4.86 17.00 0.47
CA PHE A 414 3.58 17.67 0.26
C PHE A 414 2.78 17.86 1.56
N TRP A 415 2.78 16.84 2.44
CA TRP A 415 2.11 16.94 3.74
C TRP A 415 2.92 17.64 4.82
N ALA A 416 4.20 17.92 4.56
CA ALA A 416 5.14 18.46 5.56
C ALA A 416 5.14 20.00 5.65
N ASN A 417 4.66 20.71 4.62
CA ASN A 417 4.77 22.16 4.55
C ASN A 417 3.41 22.88 4.70
N PRO A 418 3.01 23.26 5.94
CA PRO A 418 1.81 24.08 6.18
C PRO A 418 2.05 25.58 5.92
N SER A 419 3.26 26.01 5.60
CA SER A 419 3.66 27.42 5.55
C SER A 419 3.56 28.09 4.19
N ALA A 420 2.90 27.50 3.19
CA ALA A 420 2.30 28.33 2.17
C ALA A 420 1.08 28.99 2.82
N ASN A 421 1.22 30.25 3.23
CA ASN A 421 0.16 31.04 3.84
C ASN A 421 -1.22 30.67 3.28
N PRO A 422 -2.18 30.21 4.11
CA PRO A 422 -3.56 30.31 3.69
C PRO A 422 -3.78 31.80 3.36
N PRO A 423 -4.53 32.14 2.30
CA PRO A 423 -4.96 33.52 2.10
C PRO A 423 -5.52 33.96 3.44
N ALA A 424 -5.08 35.11 3.92
CA ALA A 424 -5.44 35.64 5.25
C ALA A 424 -6.94 35.47 5.45
N SER A 425 -7.31 34.63 6.40
CA SER A 425 -8.71 34.54 6.85
C SER A 425 -9.11 35.95 7.25
N PRO A 426 -10.19 36.49 6.70
CA PRO A 426 -10.78 37.69 7.30
C PRO A 426 -11.08 37.34 8.74
N ALA A 427 -10.59 38.15 9.65
CA ALA A 427 -10.71 37.98 11.09
C ALA A 427 -12.16 37.61 11.46
N ALA A 428 -12.29 36.47 12.17
CA ALA A 428 -13.57 36.05 12.71
C ALA A 428 -14.10 37.14 13.64
N SER A 429 -15.08 37.93 13.17
CA SER A 429 -15.94 38.75 14.03
C SER A 429 -16.87 37.82 14.77
N PRO A 430 -17.07 38.03 16.09
CA PRO A 430 -17.99 37.22 16.86
C PRO A 430 -19.45 37.60 16.49
N ALA A 431 -20.23 36.56 16.23
CA ALA A 431 -21.70 36.56 16.25
C ALA A 431 -22.39 37.74 15.54
N ALA A 432 -22.75 37.57 14.28
CA ALA A 432 -23.80 38.36 13.64
C ALA A 432 -24.98 37.45 13.27
N SER A 433 -26.17 37.84 13.78
CA SER A 433 -27.49 37.35 13.39
C SER A 433 -27.69 37.44 11.87
N PRO A 434 -28.54 36.56 11.27
CA PRO A 434 -28.82 36.59 9.85
C PRO A 434 -29.77 37.75 9.52
N ALA A 435 -29.24 38.85 9.01
CA ALA A 435 -30.04 39.90 8.37
C ALA A 435 -29.28 40.48 7.18
N ALA A 436 -29.88 40.27 6.00
CA ALA A 436 -29.80 41.07 4.78
C ALA A 436 -28.42 41.60 4.34
N ALA A 437 -27.88 41.00 3.31
CA ALA A 437 -26.93 41.67 2.41
C ALA A 437 -27.51 41.65 0.99
N THR A 438 -28.10 42.75 0.58
CA THR A 438 -28.34 43.09 -0.83
C THR A 438 -27.11 43.83 -1.33
N GLY A 439 -26.59 43.43 -2.51
CA GLY A 439 -25.93 44.35 -3.42
C GLY A 439 -24.48 44.08 -3.78
N ALA A 440 -24.26 44.00 -5.08
CA ALA A 440 -23.06 44.14 -5.86
C ALA A 440 -22.26 42.85 -6.13
N ALA A 441 -22.43 42.34 -7.33
CA ALA A 441 -21.55 41.35 -7.99
C ALA A 441 -20.16 41.94 -8.19
N ASP A 442 -19.17 41.36 -7.53
CA ASP A 442 -17.79 41.48 -7.94
C ASP A 442 -17.16 40.09 -8.00
N ALA A 443 -16.35 39.87 -9.04
CA ALA A 443 -15.90 38.59 -9.50
C ALA A 443 -15.03 37.84 -8.45
N ALA A 444 -15.33 36.54 -8.28
CA ALA A 444 -14.50 35.54 -7.61
C ALA A 444 -14.31 35.71 -6.08
N SER A 445 -15.37 35.89 -5.31
CA SER A 445 -15.28 35.67 -3.87
C SER A 445 -15.49 34.20 -3.54
N HIS A 446 -14.38 33.48 -3.36
CA HIS A 446 -14.42 32.15 -2.77
C HIS A 446 -14.87 32.26 -1.31
N THR A 447 -16.00 31.67 -1.00
CA THR A 447 -16.51 31.69 0.38
C THR A 447 -15.91 30.52 1.14
N PHE A 448 -14.95 30.80 2.01
CA PHE A 448 -14.38 29.80 2.91
C PHE A 448 -15.18 29.83 4.21
N PHE A 449 -15.81 28.72 4.54
CA PHE A 449 -16.41 28.50 5.85
C PHE A 449 -15.57 27.51 6.63
N THR A 450 -15.23 27.86 7.85
CA THR A 450 -14.58 26.95 8.78
C THR A 450 -15.63 26.46 9.78
N ILE A 451 -15.90 25.17 9.77
CA ILE A 451 -16.72 24.56 10.83
C ILE A 451 -15.78 24.27 11.98
N ALA A 452 -15.80 25.13 12.98
CA ALA A 452 -15.12 24.88 14.23
C ALA A 452 -15.84 23.74 14.95
N THR A 453 -15.20 22.60 15.05
CA THR A 453 -15.72 21.44 15.78
C THR A 453 -15.08 21.44 17.17
N PRO A 454 -15.80 21.87 18.22
CA PRO A 454 -15.23 21.94 19.56
C PRO A 454 -14.85 20.53 20.04
N HIS A 455 -13.65 20.42 20.60
CA HIS A 455 -13.12 19.21 21.24
C HIS A 455 -12.71 18.03 20.34
N LEU A 456 -12.49 18.21 19.04
CA LEU A 456 -11.97 17.12 18.19
C LEU A 456 -10.44 17.02 18.31
N HIS A 457 -9.97 16.18 19.24
CA HIS A 457 -8.54 16.02 19.52
C HIS A 457 -7.84 15.01 18.60
N ASN A 458 -8.60 14.19 17.87
CA ASN A 458 -8.07 13.16 16.98
C ASN A 458 -9.08 12.81 15.86
N GLY A 459 -8.66 11.94 14.93
CA GLY A 459 -9.50 11.49 13.82
C GLY A 459 -10.76 10.72 14.25
N ALA A 460 -10.69 9.96 15.34
CA ALA A 460 -11.84 9.24 15.89
C ALA A 460 -12.94 10.19 16.36
N ALA A 461 -12.58 11.28 17.04
CA ALA A 461 -13.54 12.31 17.46
C ALA A 461 -14.19 13.00 16.25
N LEU A 462 -13.43 13.25 15.16
CA LEU A 462 -14.00 13.78 13.91
C LEU A 462 -14.99 12.79 13.28
N ARG A 463 -14.67 11.51 13.24
CA ARG A 463 -15.57 10.45 12.74
C ARG A 463 -16.85 10.39 13.57
N HIS A 464 -16.72 10.40 14.90
CA HIS A 464 -17.86 10.43 15.80
C HIS A 464 -18.75 11.64 15.55
N TRP A 465 -18.15 12.83 15.39
CA TRP A 465 -18.89 14.05 15.11
C TRP A 465 -19.62 13.94 13.75
N LEU A 466 -18.96 13.53 12.69
CA LEU A 466 -19.56 13.35 11.35
C LEU A 466 -20.75 12.40 11.38
N ARG A 467 -20.66 11.31 12.14
CA ARG A 467 -21.75 10.34 12.30
C ARG A 467 -22.99 10.95 12.94
N HIS A 468 -22.84 11.85 13.90
CA HIS A 468 -23.96 12.39 14.68
C HIS A 468 -24.43 13.77 14.24
N ASN A 469 -23.70 14.46 13.38
CA ASN A 469 -23.96 15.84 13.00
C ASN A 469 -24.16 16.07 11.49
N SER A 470 -24.60 15.06 10.75
CA SER A 470 -24.86 15.19 9.31
C SER A 470 -25.88 16.28 8.98
N ASN A 471 -26.91 16.49 9.82
CA ASN A 471 -27.88 17.54 9.64
C ASN A 471 -27.30 18.96 9.87
N THR A 472 -26.38 19.10 10.81
CA THR A 472 -25.65 20.35 11.02
C THR A 472 -24.79 20.67 9.81
N LEU A 473 -24.14 19.67 9.22
CA LEU A 473 -23.37 19.83 8.00
C LEU A 473 -24.26 20.29 6.85
N LEU A 474 -25.41 19.63 6.64
CA LEU A 474 -26.40 20.00 5.62
C LEU A 474 -26.88 21.45 5.75
N ALA A 475 -27.04 21.96 6.98
CA ALA A 475 -27.45 23.34 7.22
C ALA A 475 -26.42 24.40 6.79
N HIS A 476 -25.16 24.02 6.63
CA HIS A 476 -24.08 24.92 6.15
C HIS A 476 -23.85 24.83 4.63
N LEU A 477 -24.52 23.90 3.94
CA LEU A 477 -24.43 23.79 2.49
C LEU A 477 -25.36 24.81 1.81
N PRO A 478 -25.05 25.27 0.60
CA PRO A 478 -25.96 26.08 -0.21
C PRO A 478 -27.30 25.34 -0.39
N THR A 479 -28.39 26.10 -0.37
CA THR A 479 -29.72 25.50 -0.57
C THR A 479 -29.79 24.79 -1.92
N ASN A 480 -30.11 23.51 -1.89
CA ASN A 480 -30.31 22.72 -3.11
C ASN A 480 -31.70 23.04 -3.69
N PRO A 481 -31.82 23.67 -4.88
CA PRO A 481 -33.09 24.00 -5.47
C PRO A 481 -33.95 22.79 -5.83
N SER A 482 -33.35 21.59 -5.84
CA SER A 482 -34.02 20.31 -6.13
C SER A 482 -34.42 19.55 -4.85
N SER A 483 -34.20 20.10 -3.67
CA SER A 483 -34.64 19.48 -2.40
C SER A 483 -36.17 19.48 -2.33
N PRO A 484 -36.81 18.35 -2.01
CA PRO A 484 -38.26 18.36 -1.73
C PRO A 484 -38.50 19.27 -0.51
N THR A 485 -39.40 20.22 -0.66
CA THR A 485 -39.83 21.09 0.43
C THR A 485 -40.29 20.23 1.61
N PRO A 486 -39.78 20.40 2.82
CA PRO A 486 -40.27 19.66 3.98
C PRO A 486 -41.77 19.87 4.12
N PRO A 487 -42.55 18.83 4.45
CA PRO A 487 -43.98 18.98 4.65
C PRO A 487 -44.21 20.06 5.72
N GLN A 488 -44.97 21.10 5.35
CA GLN A 488 -45.42 22.11 6.29
C GLN A 488 -46.22 21.38 7.35
N THR A 489 -45.70 21.32 8.55
CA THR A 489 -46.49 20.96 9.74
C THR A 489 -47.50 22.07 9.96
N THR A 490 -48.71 21.84 9.45
CA THR A 490 -49.87 22.64 9.89
C THR A 490 -50.10 22.33 11.35
N SER A 491 -49.87 23.33 12.16
CA SER A 491 -50.21 23.42 13.59
C SER A 491 -51.71 23.21 13.83
#